data_28e7c1fa1be758773d5425f2d1f4fcf6
#
_entry.id   28e7c1fa1be758773d5425f2d1f4fcf6
#
_cell.length_a   1.000
_cell.length_b   1.000
_cell.length_c   1.000
_cell.angle_alpha   90.00
_cell.angle_beta   90.00
_cell.angle_gamma   90.00
#
_symmetry.space_group_name_H-M   'P 1'
#
loop_
_entity.id
_entity.type
_entity.pdbx_description
1 polymer ?
#
loop_
_entity_poly.entity_id
_entity_poly.type
_entity_poly.pdbx_seq_one_letter_code
_entity_poly.pdbx_strand_id
1 'polypeptide(L)'
;RAINKAGDKNTASLQELTFECYAPHGIAVFVECLTDNNNRSVAAVRSVFNKFGGTMGTNGSLGFIFQRKGVFQIAIGERDADELEMALIEAGADEIEREDEYFTVYTKMEDFAAMQKGLEEAGIEAESAELQRIPNTTTELPLAEGLKVMKLINLLEEDDDVQAVY
;
A
#
# COMPACT_ATOMS: atom_id res chain seq x y z
N ARG A 1 8.36 -4.58 -9.21
CA ARG A 1 9.23 -3.38 -9.21
C ARG A 1 10.15 -3.33 -7.99
N ALA A 2 9.63 -3.49 -6.78
CA ALA A 2 10.43 -3.48 -5.55
C ALA A 2 11.48 -4.59 -5.53
N ILE A 3 11.13 -5.77 -5.98
CA ILE A 3 12.04 -6.93 -6.06
C ILE A 3 13.21 -6.65 -7.01
N ASN A 4 12.93 -6.06 -8.17
CA ASN A 4 13.97 -5.72 -9.14
C ASN A 4 14.94 -4.67 -8.59
N LYS A 5 14.43 -3.66 -7.91
CA LYS A 5 15.26 -2.64 -7.26
C LYS A 5 16.17 -3.22 -6.19
N ALA A 6 15.64 -4.10 -5.36
CA ALA A 6 16.43 -4.77 -4.32
C ALA A 6 17.48 -5.71 -4.91
N GLY A 7 17.19 -6.33 -6.05
CA GLY A 7 18.14 -7.19 -6.75
C GLY A 7 19.30 -6.44 -7.40
N ASP A 8 19.04 -5.23 -7.89
CA ASP A 8 20.03 -4.40 -8.58
C ASP A 8 20.98 -3.64 -7.65
N LYS A 9 20.63 -3.55 -6.37
CA LYS A 9 21.41 -2.84 -5.36
C LYS A 9 22.10 -3.81 -4.42
N ASN A 10 23.18 -3.37 -3.81
CA ASN A 10 23.80 -4.10 -2.72
C ASN A 10 22.87 -4.12 -1.52
N THR A 11 22.17 -5.22 -1.29
CA THR A 11 21.16 -5.35 -0.26
C THR A 11 21.68 -5.14 1.16
N ALA A 12 22.98 -5.36 1.40
CA ALA A 12 23.61 -5.15 2.71
C ALA A 12 23.62 -3.67 3.15
N SER A 13 23.52 -2.72 2.21
CA SER A 13 23.53 -1.29 2.50
C SER A 13 22.16 -0.63 2.39
N LEU A 14 21.11 -1.37 2.04
CA LEU A 14 19.75 -0.82 1.92
C LEU A 14 19.09 -0.62 3.28
N GLN A 15 18.46 0.51 3.43
CA GLN A 15 17.70 0.88 4.63
C GLN A 15 16.28 1.26 4.26
N GLU A 16 15.34 0.94 5.14
CA GLU A 16 13.95 1.34 5.00
C GLU A 16 13.76 2.73 5.60
N LEU A 17 13.14 3.62 4.85
CA LEU A 17 12.71 4.93 5.30
C LEU A 17 11.24 5.12 5.03
N THR A 18 10.56 5.78 5.95
CA THR A 18 9.16 6.17 5.76
C THR A 18 9.02 7.68 5.89
N PHE A 19 8.15 8.27 5.08
CA PHE A 19 7.85 9.69 5.12
C PHE A 19 6.34 9.87 5.25
N GLU A 20 5.94 10.70 6.20
CA GLU A 20 4.56 11.03 6.46
C GLU A 20 4.34 12.47 6.02
N CYS A 21 3.61 12.63 4.92
CA CYS A 21 3.54 13.88 4.17
C CYS A 21 2.09 14.30 3.92
N TYR A 22 1.94 15.56 3.52
CA TYR A 22 0.66 16.10 3.09
C TYR A 22 0.80 16.67 1.69
N ALA A 23 -0.03 16.17 0.78
CA ALA A 23 -0.22 16.74 -0.54
C ALA A 23 -1.13 17.98 -0.43
N PRO A 24 -1.27 18.78 -1.51
CA PRO A 24 -2.24 19.88 -1.52
C PRO A 24 -3.64 19.43 -1.08
N HIS A 25 -4.39 20.35 -0.50
CA HIS A 25 -5.73 20.12 0.05
C HIS A 25 -5.79 19.22 1.28
N GLY A 26 -4.65 19.07 1.99
CA GLY A 26 -4.59 18.29 3.23
C GLY A 26 -4.65 16.78 3.04
N ILE A 27 -4.35 16.29 1.86
CA ILE A 27 -4.34 14.86 1.58
C ILE A 27 -3.11 14.21 2.21
N ALA A 28 -3.33 13.27 3.11
CA ALA A 28 -2.26 12.54 3.75
C ALA A 28 -1.63 11.53 2.78
N VAL A 29 -0.31 11.53 2.69
CA VAL A 29 0.45 10.63 1.82
C VAL A 29 1.56 9.97 2.63
N PHE A 30 1.55 8.65 2.66
CA PHE A 30 2.57 7.85 3.32
C PHE A 30 3.50 7.26 2.26
N VAL A 31 4.80 7.54 2.34
CA VAL A 31 5.79 7.09 1.37
C VAL A 31 6.75 6.12 2.04
N GLU A 32 6.87 4.93 1.46
CA GLU A 32 7.85 3.93 1.90
C GLU A 32 8.99 3.86 0.90
N CYS A 33 10.22 4.00 1.40
CA CYS A 33 11.43 3.94 0.59
C CYS A 33 12.35 2.82 1.04
N LEU A 34 13.09 2.27 0.09
CA LEU A 34 14.22 1.39 0.34
C LEU A 34 15.44 1.98 -0.37
N THR A 35 16.45 2.40 0.40
CA THR A 35 17.53 3.22 -0.14
C THR A 35 18.89 2.89 0.48
N ASP A 36 19.92 3.06 -0.31
CA ASP A 36 21.32 3.03 0.13
C ASP A 36 21.86 4.43 0.44
N ASN A 37 21.05 5.48 0.26
CA ASN A 37 21.42 6.87 0.51
C ASN A 37 20.23 7.66 1.05
N ASN A 38 20.16 7.78 2.37
CA ASN A 38 19.06 8.47 3.06
C ASN A 38 18.91 9.92 2.63
N ASN A 39 20.01 10.63 2.48
CA ASN A 39 20.00 12.06 2.11
C ASN A 39 19.40 12.24 0.70
N ARG A 40 19.74 11.36 -0.22
CA ARG A 40 19.18 11.37 -1.58
C ARG A 40 17.67 11.18 -1.56
N SER A 41 17.19 10.20 -0.81
CA SER A 41 15.75 9.89 -0.72
C SER A 41 14.98 11.03 -0.03
N VAL A 42 15.50 11.56 1.06
CA VAL A 42 14.89 12.72 1.74
C VAL A 42 14.78 13.93 0.80
N ALA A 43 15.85 14.26 0.10
CA ALA A 43 15.87 15.38 -0.83
C ALA A 43 14.90 15.18 -2.01
N ALA A 44 14.85 13.96 -2.56
CA ALA A 44 13.98 13.64 -3.69
C ALA A 44 12.50 13.72 -3.30
N VAL A 45 12.11 13.13 -2.19
CA VAL A 45 10.72 13.17 -1.71
C VAL A 45 10.32 14.60 -1.35
N ARG A 46 11.17 15.33 -0.64
CA ARG A 46 10.90 16.73 -0.29
C ARG A 46 10.71 17.59 -1.53
N SER A 47 11.54 17.40 -2.55
CA SER A 47 11.47 18.15 -3.81
C SER A 47 10.12 17.94 -4.51
N VAL A 48 9.61 16.71 -4.55
CA VAL A 48 8.31 16.40 -5.15
C VAL A 48 7.19 17.14 -4.41
N PHE A 49 7.14 17.05 -3.09
CA PHE A 49 6.12 17.73 -2.30
C PHE A 49 6.20 19.25 -2.43
N ASN A 50 7.39 19.83 -2.40
CA ASN A 50 7.58 21.27 -2.57
C ASN A 50 7.09 21.75 -3.95
N LYS A 51 7.33 20.96 -4.99
CA LYS A 51 6.90 21.29 -6.37
C LYS A 51 5.38 21.41 -6.49
N PHE A 52 4.63 20.62 -5.75
CA PHE A 52 3.17 20.61 -5.80
C PHE A 52 2.50 21.37 -4.65
N GLY A 53 3.27 22.07 -3.83
CA GLY A 53 2.71 22.83 -2.71
C GLY A 53 2.32 22.00 -1.49
N GLY A 54 2.86 20.79 -1.39
CA GLY A 54 2.69 19.94 -0.23
C GLY A 54 3.79 20.15 0.80
N THR A 55 3.77 19.38 1.88
CA THR A 55 4.74 19.44 2.96
C THR A 55 5.12 18.06 3.46
N MET A 56 6.34 17.92 3.96
CA MET A 56 6.75 16.74 4.73
C MET A 56 6.43 16.98 6.21
N GLY A 57 5.72 16.02 6.80
CA GLY A 57 5.45 16.02 8.23
C GLY A 57 6.56 15.33 9.03
N THR A 58 6.37 15.27 10.33
CA THR A 58 7.24 14.53 11.24
C THR A 58 6.79 13.07 11.35
N ASN A 59 7.70 12.19 11.76
CA ASN A 59 7.39 10.79 11.99
C ASN A 59 6.26 10.65 13.02
N GLY A 60 5.28 9.82 12.70
CA GLY A 60 4.12 9.58 13.55
C GLY A 60 2.93 10.48 13.29
N SER A 61 3.06 11.51 12.45
CA SER A 61 1.97 12.46 12.17
C SER A 61 0.76 11.82 11.50
N LEU A 62 0.93 10.75 10.75
CA LEU A 62 -0.13 10.00 10.07
C LEU A 62 -0.53 8.69 10.76
N GLY A 63 -0.02 8.43 11.95
CA GLY A 63 -0.26 7.17 12.65
C GLY A 63 -1.74 6.86 12.95
N PHE A 64 -2.59 7.89 13.03
CA PHE A 64 -4.02 7.75 13.24
C PHE A 64 -4.84 7.72 11.94
N ILE A 65 -4.22 8.01 10.82
CA ILE A 65 -4.90 8.12 9.51
C ILE A 65 -4.87 6.79 8.78
N PHE A 66 -3.78 6.05 8.87
CA PHE A 66 -3.60 4.78 8.21
C PHE A 66 -3.54 3.64 9.21
N GLN A 67 -4.10 2.50 8.81
CA GLN A 67 -4.01 1.25 9.54
C GLN A 67 -3.32 0.21 8.65
N ARG A 68 -2.33 -0.49 9.19
CA ARG A 68 -1.65 -1.55 8.47
C ARG A 68 -2.48 -2.81 8.44
N LYS A 69 -2.77 -3.33 7.24
CA LYS A 69 -3.58 -4.54 7.04
C LYS A 69 -2.94 -5.47 6.03
N GLY A 70 -3.24 -6.76 6.14
CA GLY A 70 -3.03 -7.71 5.07
C GLY A 70 -4.11 -7.55 4.01
N VAL A 71 -3.73 -7.52 2.75
CA VAL A 71 -4.65 -7.37 1.61
C VAL A 71 -4.41 -8.48 0.61
N PHE A 72 -5.45 -9.23 0.30
CA PHE A 72 -5.41 -10.37 -0.60
C PHE A 72 -6.41 -10.15 -1.74
N GLN A 73 -5.97 -10.37 -2.97
CA GLN A 73 -6.83 -10.36 -4.15
C GLN A 73 -7.10 -11.81 -4.56
N ILE A 74 -8.35 -12.21 -4.56
CA ILE A 74 -8.78 -13.58 -4.86
C ILE A 74 -9.73 -13.57 -6.04
N ALA A 75 -9.33 -14.17 -7.16
CA ALA A 75 -10.20 -14.31 -8.32
C ALA A 75 -11.34 -15.31 -8.03
N ILE A 76 -12.56 -14.96 -8.40
CA ILE A 76 -13.72 -15.84 -8.25
C ILE A 76 -13.64 -16.97 -9.29
N GLY A 77 -13.33 -16.61 -10.55
CA GLY A 77 -13.24 -17.58 -11.63
C GLY A 77 -14.56 -18.33 -11.86
N GLU A 78 -14.46 -19.64 -12.01
CA GLU A 78 -15.63 -20.52 -12.22
C GLU A 78 -16.25 -21.02 -10.91
N ARG A 79 -15.76 -20.56 -9.76
CA ARG A 79 -16.24 -20.99 -8.45
C ARG A 79 -17.57 -20.32 -8.12
N ASP A 80 -18.36 -20.98 -7.28
CA ASP A 80 -19.49 -20.32 -6.65
C ASP A 80 -19.00 -19.24 -5.70
N ALA A 81 -19.46 -18.00 -5.90
CA ALA A 81 -18.99 -16.85 -5.14
C ALA A 81 -19.34 -16.93 -3.65
N ASP A 82 -20.53 -17.46 -3.34
CA ASP A 82 -20.97 -17.57 -1.95
C ASP A 82 -20.19 -18.65 -1.19
N GLU A 83 -19.91 -19.77 -1.85
CA GLU A 83 -19.07 -20.83 -1.27
C GLU A 83 -17.63 -20.35 -1.07
N LEU A 84 -17.09 -19.59 -2.03
CA LEU A 84 -15.76 -19.02 -1.93
C LEU A 84 -15.68 -18.01 -0.78
N GLU A 85 -16.67 -17.14 -0.63
CA GLU A 85 -16.74 -16.18 0.47
C GLU A 85 -16.73 -16.88 1.83
N MET A 86 -17.52 -17.95 1.98
CA MET A 86 -17.51 -18.75 3.20
C MET A 86 -16.14 -19.35 3.50
N ALA A 87 -15.48 -19.88 2.48
CA ALA A 87 -14.13 -20.43 2.64
C ALA A 87 -13.10 -19.36 3.06
N LEU A 88 -13.23 -18.14 2.54
CA LEU A 88 -12.38 -17.02 2.92
C LEU A 88 -12.59 -16.61 4.38
N ILE A 89 -13.83 -16.59 4.83
CA ILE A 89 -14.16 -16.33 6.25
C ILE A 89 -13.54 -17.40 7.13
N GLU A 90 -13.68 -18.67 6.79
CA GLU A 90 -13.10 -19.78 7.54
C GLU A 90 -11.56 -19.72 7.57
N ALA A 91 -10.95 -19.22 6.49
CA ALA A 91 -9.49 -19.04 6.42
C ALA A 91 -8.97 -17.91 7.30
N GLY A 92 -9.82 -17.01 7.77
CA GLY A 92 -9.46 -15.95 8.70
C GLY A 92 -9.65 -14.53 8.19
N ALA A 93 -10.46 -14.33 7.16
CA ALA A 93 -10.77 -12.99 6.66
C ALA A 93 -11.45 -12.13 7.73
N ASP A 94 -10.97 -10.90 7.90
CA ASP A 94 -11.55 -9.92 8.81
C ASP A 94 -12.64 -9.09 8.11
N GLU A 95 -12.34 -8.63 6.90
CA GLU A 95 -13.26 -7.92 6.01
C GLU A 95 -13.14 -8.48 4.61
N ILE A 96 -14.25 -8.51 3.88
CA ILE A 96 -14.29 -8.95 2.48
C ILE A 96 -15.09 -7.94 1.67
N GLU A 97 -14.47 -7.44 0.60
CA GLU A 97 -15.14 -6.64 -0.42
C GLU A 97 -15.36 -7.50 -1.66
N ARG A 98 -16.61 -7.64 -2.06
CA ARG A 98 -16.99 -8.45 -3.22
C ARG A 98 -17.11 -7.57 -4.46
N GLU A 99 -16.36 -7.91 -5.48
CA GLU A 99 -16.42 -7.32 -6.81
C GLU A 99 -16.97 -8.37 -7.78
N ASP A 100 -17.23 -7.99 -9.02
CA ASP A 100 -17.82 -8.91 -10.00
C ASP A 100 -16.93 -10.13 -10.30
N GLU A 101 -15.62 -9.91 -10.38
CA GLU A 101 -14.68 -10.95 -10.81
C GLU A 101 -13.73 -11.41 -9.70
N TYR A 102 -13.67 -10.69 -8.59
CA TYR A 102 -12.74 -11.02 -7.50
C TYR A 102 -13.23 -10.53 -6.14
N PHE A 103 -12.62 -11.09 -5.10
CA PHE A 103 -12.74 -10.59 -3.74
C PHE A 103 -11.47 -9.85 -3.32
N THR A 104 -11.63 -8.74 -2.63
CA THR A 104 -10.56 -8.12 -1.86
C THR A 104 -10.76 -8.47 -0.39
N VAL A 105 -9.77 -9.15 0.19
CA VAL A 105 -9.84 -9.68 1.56
C VAL A 105 -8.84 -8.93 2.42
N TYR A 106 -9.32 -8.45 3.56
CA TYR A 106 -8.49 -7.75 4.54
C TYR A 106 -8.33 -8.57 5.80
N THR A 107 -7.13 -8.55 6.35
CA THR A 107 -6.82 -9.13 7.66
C THR A 107 -6.12 -8.10 8.53
N LYS A 108 -6.08 -8.34 9.82
CA LYS A 108 -5.14 -7.64 10.69
C LYS A 108 -3.71 -7.98 10.29
N MET A 109 -2.78 -7.07 10.52
CA MET A 109 -1.37 -7.28 10.17
C MET A 109 -0.81 -8.56 10.80
N GLU A 110 -1.11 -8.79 12.08
CA GLU A 110 -0.66 -9.97 12.83
C GLU A 110 -1.23 -11.29 12.32
N ASP A 111 -2.36 -11.24 11.61
CA ASP A 111 -3.04 -12.44 11.08
C ASP A 111 -2.66 -12.75 9.62
N PHE A 112 -1.79 -11.95 9.02
CA PHE A 112 -1.41 -12.10 7.61
C PHE A 112 -0.87 -13.50 7.28
N ALA A 113 0.08 -13.99 8.06
CA ALA A 113 0.67 -15.32 7.84
C ALA A 113 -0.35 -16.43 8.06
N ALA A 114 -1.20 -16.29 9.06
CA ALA A 114 -2.28 -17.26 9.32
C ALA A 114 -3.28 -17.34 8.17
N MET A 115 -3.61 -16.19 7.58
CA MET A 115 -4.50 -16.12 6.40
C MET A 115 -3.87 -16.80 5.18
N GLN A 116 -2.58 -16.56 4.92
CA GLN A 116 -1.87 -17.23 3.83
C GLN A 116 -1.93 -18.75 3.98
N LYS A 117 -1.68 -19.23 5.18
CA LYS A 117 -1.76 -20.67 5.48
C LYS A 117 -3.17 -21.22 5.30
N GLY A 118 -4.18 -20.49 5.79
CA GLY A 118 -5.58 -20.89 5.61
C GLY A 118 -5.99 -20.99 4.15
N LEU A 119 -5.53 -20.09 3.30
CA LEU A 119 -5.77 -20.14 1.86
C LEU A 119 -5.09 -21.35 1.22
N GLU A 120 -3.85 -21.65 1.58
CA GLU A 120 -3.14 -22.83 1.08
C GLU A 120 -3.87 -24.12 1.47
N GLU A 121 -4.29 -24.24 2.73
CA GLU A 121 -5.03 -25.40 3.21
C GLU A 121 -6.39 -25.58 2.52
N ALA A 122 -7.04 -24.48 2.14
CA ALA A 122 -8.30 -24.50 1.40
C ALA A 122 -8.12 -24.69 -0.12
N GLY A 123 -6.89 -24.74 -0.60
CA GLY A 123 -6.58 -24.83 -2.04
C GLY A 123 -6.94 -23.58 -2.82
N ILE A 124 -6.96 -22.43 -2.17
CA ILE A 124 -7.26 -21.12 -2.78
C ILE A 124 -5.96 -20.38 -3.05
N GLU A 125 -5.75 -19.98 -4.30
CA GLU A 125 -4.59 -19.22 -4.73
C GLU A 125 -4.95 -17.74 -4.81
N ALA A 126 -4.17 -16.89 -4.12
CA ALA A 126 -4.35 -15.44 -4.19
C ALA A 126 -3.57 -14.88 -5.38
N GLU A 127 -4.16 -13.96 -6.13
CA GLU A 127 -3.47 -13.23 -7.19
C GLU A 127 -2.41 -12.29 -6.63
N SER A 128 -2.70 -11.71 -5.47
CA SER A 128 -1.73 -10.91 -4.72
C SER A 128 -1.99 -11.02 -3.22
N ALA A 129 -0.94 -10.91 -2.44
CA ALA A 129 -1.00 -10.93 -0.98
C ALA A 129 0.11 -10.02 -0.46
N GLU A 130 -0.26 -8.92 0.20
CA GLU A 130 0.71 -7.96 0.71
C GLU A 130 0.18 -7.19 1.92
N LEU A 131 1.09 -6.66 2.71
CA LEU A 131 0.75 -5.72 3.76
C LEU A 131 0.62 -4.33 3.15
N GLN A 132 -0.48 -3.67 3.41
CA GLN A 132 -0.76 -2.31 2.93
C GLN A 132 -1.16 -1.41 4.08
N ARG A 133 -1.01 -0.10 3.86
CA ARG A 133 -1.54 0.92 4.77
C ARG A 133 -2.88 1.39 4.23
N ILE A 134 -3.93 1.16 4.97
CA ILE A 134 -5.30 1.44 4.56
C ILE A 134 -5.79 2.69 5.30
N PRO A 135 -6.28 3.72 4.59
CA PRO A 135 -6.79 4.92 5.25
C PRO A 135 -8.07 4.60 6.03
N ASN A 136 -8.21 5.19 7.22
CA ASN A 136 -9.42 5.06 8.02
C ASN A 136 -10.57 5.87 7.45
N THR A 137 -10.25 6.97 6.77
CA THR A 137 -11.21 7.84 6.09
C THR A 137 -10.66 8.29 4.74
N THR A 138 -11.54 8.65 3.84
CA THR A 138 -11.18 9.19 2.53
C THR A 138 -11.77 10.58 2.35
N THR A 139 -11.16 11.37 1.47
CA THR A 139 -11.61 12.72 1.14
C THR A 139 -11.91 12.79 -0.34
N GLU A 140 -13.06 13.33 -0.70
CA GLU A 140 -13.39 13.61 -2.09
C GLU A 140 -12.79 14.95 -2.51
N LEU A 141 -12.19 14.97 -3.70
CA LEU A 141 -11.64 16.17 -4.32
C LEU A 141 -12.29 16.41 -5.67
N PRO A 142 -12.47 17.69 -6.06
CA PRO A 142 -12.78 18.02 -7.45
C PRO A 142 -11.75 17.40 -8.40
N LEU A 143 -12.17 17.04 -9.58
CA LEU A 143 -11.31 16.33 -10.55
C LEU A 143 -9.98 17.04 -10.81
N ALA A 144 -9.99 18.35 -11.00
CA ALA A 144 -8.77 19.12 -11.26
C ALA A 144 -7.77 19.06 -10.12
N GLU A 145 -8.25 19.07 -8.88
CA GLU A 145 -7.41 18.96 -7.67
C GLU A 145 -6.91 17.54 -7.48
N GLY A 146 -7.75 16.56 -7.72
CA GLY A 146 -7.39 15.14 -7.67
C GLY A 146 -6.31 14.79 -8.69
N LEU A 147 -6.34 15.36 -9.89
CA LEU A 147 -5.32 15.17 -10.93
C LEU A 147 -3.96 15.71 -10.48
N LYS A 148 -3.91 16.82 -9.75
CA LYS A 148 -2.65 17.36 -9.20
C LYS A 148 -2.05 16.41 -8.17
N VAL A 149 -2.87 15.86 -7.29
CA VAL A 149 -2.44 14.87 -6.30
C VAL A 149 -1.91 13.61 -7.01
N MET A 150 -2.60 13.14 -8.04
CA MET A 150 -2.16 11.99 -8.83
C MET A 150 -0.82 12.24 -9.53
N LYS A 151 -0.56 13.44 -10.03
CA LYS A 151 0.74 13.80 -10.62
C LYS A 151 1.85 13.73 -9.57
N LEU A 152 1.60 14.21 -8.36
CA LEU A 152 2.53 14.11 -7.25
C LEU A 152 2.85 12.64 -6.96
N ILE A 153 1.84 11.80 -6.82
CA ILE A 153 1.98 10.37 -6.56
C ILE A 153 2.78 9.70 -7.66
N ASN A 154 2.47 9.97 -8.92
CA ASN A 154 3.18 9.40 -10.06
C ASN A 154 4.67 9.78 -10.06
N LEU A 155 5.01 11.02 -9.73
CA LEU A 155 6.41 11.43 -9.60
C LEU A 155 7.13 10.71 -8.48
N LEU A 156 6.48 10.51 -7.34
CA LEU A 156 7.05 9.71 -6.24
C LEU A 156 7.32 8.28 -6.70
N GLU A 157 6.39 7.67 -7.40
CA GLU A 157 6.51 6.29 -7.87
C GLU A 157 7.59 6.10 -8.95
N GLU A 158 7.95 7.15 -9.67
CA GLU A 158 9.06 7.14 -10.64
C GLU A 158 10.44 7.08 -9.95
N ASP A 159 10.53 7.49 -8.71
CA ASP A 159 11.80 7.45 -7.96
C ASP A 159 12.17 5.99 -7.64
N ASP A 160 13.42 5.63 -7.95
CA ASP A 160 13.90 4.26 -7.76
C ASP A 160 13.99 3.84 -6.29
N ASP A 161 14.09 4.77 -5.36
CA ASP A 161 14.12 4.48 -3.93
C ASP A 161 12.72 4.29 -3.35
N VAL A 162 11.67 4.77 -4.01
CA VAL A 162 10.29 4.66 -3.54
C VAL A 162 9.75 3.26 -3.84
N GLN A 163 9.29 2.57 -2.80
CA GLN A 163 8.73 1.22 -2.89
C GLN A 163 7.20 1.25 -2.96
N ALA A 164 6.57 2.11 -2.16
CA ALA A 164 5.12 2.21 -2.08
C ALA A 164 4.69 3.62 -1.68
N VAL A 165 3.53 4.03 -2.17
CA VAL A 165 2.88 5.31 -1.83
C VAL A 165 1.43 5.01 -1.47
N TYR A 166 1.01 5.47 -0.30
CA TYR A 166 -0.35 5.27 0.21
C TYR A 166 -1.06 6.58 0.46
#